data_6753f080b235ab8a7d288394753c714a
#
_entry.id   6753f080b235ab8a7d288394753c714a
#
_cell.length_a   1.000
_cell.length_b   1.000
_cell.length_c   1.000
_cell.angle_alpha   90.00
_cell.angle_beta   90.00
_cell.angle_gamma   90.00
#
_symmetry.space_group_name_H-M   'P 1'
#
loop_
_entity.id
_entity.type
_entity.pdbx_description
1 polymer ?
#
loop_
_entity_poly.entity_id
_entity_poly.type
_entity_poly.pdbx_seq_one_letter_code
_entity_poly.pdbx_strand_id
1 'polypeptide(L)'
;VGGKGHAVEEAVYQSRYASFFRALRENKLDARRDLAGYALRLSECLDRHLPRLLDRGCTAVICSHDILAHMVLIHCGELGIAVPERLSVIGFDDIPLCRYTTPSLSTIRQDRTELGKSAFYALSCQLAQTPISTLLLHAELIERDSIGPVS
;
A
#
# COMPACT_ATOMS: atom_id res chain seq x y z
N VAL A 1 -5.74 -22.84 -14.50
CA VAL A 1 -5.09 -21.54 -14.72
C VAL A 1 -5.20 -20.61 -13.50
N GLY A 2 -6.04 -20.90 -12.51
CA GLY A 2 -6.30 -20.04 -11.35
C GLY A 2 -5.28 -20.06 -10.18
N GLY A 3 -4.40 -21.04 -10.09
CA GLY A 3 -3.55 -21.22 -8.89
C GLY A 3 -2.26 -20.39 -8.84
N LYS A 4 -1.77 -19.90 -9.97
CA LYS A 4 -0.50 -19.14 -10.01
C LYS A 4 -0.65 -17.65 -9.70
N GLY A 5 -1.81 -17.05 -9.97
CA GLY A 5 -2.08 -15.64 -9.67
C GLY A 5 -2.08 -15.35 -8.17
N HIS A 6 -2.77 -16.17 -7.38
CA HIS A 6 -2.83 -16.01 -5.92
C HIS A 6 -1.47 -16.15 -5.23
N ALA A 7 -0.61 -17.07 -5.71
CA ALA A 7 0.72 -17.24 -5.12
C ALA A 7 1.63 -16.02 -5.35
N VAL A 8 1.52 -15.35 -6.49
CA VAL A 8 2.29 -14.13 -6.80
C VAL A 8 1.77 -12.95 -5.97
N GLU A 9 0.47 -12.78 -5.87
CA GLU A 9 -0.15 -11.73 -5.03
C GLU A 9 0.25 -11.90 -3.56
N GLU A 10 0.22 -13.12 -3.05
CA GLU A 10 0.64 -13.43 -1.69
C GLU A 10 2.12 -13.13 -1.46
N ALA A 11 3.00 -13.48 -2.39
CA ALA A 11 4.44 -13.21 -2.30
C ALA A 11 4.73 -11.70 -2.29
N VAL A 12 4.06 -10.91 -3.12
CA VAL A 12 4.19 -9.44 -3.13
C VAL A 12 3.69 -8.85 -1.81
N TYR A 13 2.56 -9.31 -1.31
CA TYR A 13 2.04 -8.89 -0.01
C TYR A 13 3.03 -9.20 1.11
N GLN A 14 3.55 -10.42 1.19
CA GLN A 14 4.50 -10.83 2.22
C GLN A 14 5.79 -9.99 2.19
N SER A 15 6.28 -9.63 1.01
CA SER A 15 7.44 -8.76 0.85
C SER A 15 7.18 -7.34 1.35
N ARG A 16 6.05 -6.74 1.00
CA ARG A 16 5.64 -5.40 1.49
C ARG A 16 5.44 -5.41 3.00
N TYR A 17 4.75 -6.43 3.52
CA TYR A 17 4.52 -6.63 4.94
C TYR A 17 5.84 -6.72 5.73
N ALA A 18 6.77 -7.56 5.28
CA ALA A 18 8.07 -7.70 5.91
C ALA A 18 8.88 -6.40 5.91
N SER A 19 8.85 -5.65 4.80
CA SER A 19 9.52 -4.36 4.65
C SER A 19 8.93 -3.29 5.55
N PHE A 20 7.60 -3.24 5.68
CA PHE A 20 6.91 -2.34 6.60
C PHE A 20 7.34 -2.57 8.05
N PHE A 21 7.30 -3.80 8.53
CA PHE A 21 7.72 -4.12 9.90
C PHE A 21 9.23 -3.91 10.14
N ARG A 22 10.04 -4.07 9.11
CA ARG A 22 11.46 -3.72 9.18
C ARG A 22 11.63 -2.22 9.37
N ALA A 23 10.96 -1.40 8.56
CA ALA A 23 11.01 0.06 8.66
C ALA A 23 10.52 0.57 10.03
N LEU A 24 9.45 0.01 10.60
CA LEU A 24 9.01 0.35 11.95
C LEU A 24 10.12 0.12 12.98
N ARG A 25 10.78 -1.05 12.95
CA ARG A 25 11.86 -1.38 13.88
C ARG A 25 13.09 -0.48 13.72
N GLU A 26 13.50 -0.20 12.47
CA GLU A 26 14.62 0.68 12.18
C GLU A 26 14.39 2.11 12.69
N ASN A 27 13.14 2.56 12.69
CA ASN A 27 12.73 3.87 13.20
C ASN A 27 12.28 3.85 14.68
N LYS A 28 12.49 2.73 15.40
CA LYS A 28 12.13 2.55 16.82
C LYS A 28 10.63 2.77 17.10
N LEU A 29 9.79 2.49 16.11
CA LEU A 29 8.35 2.52 16.26
C LEU A 29 7.81 1.15 16.69
N ASP A 30 6.59 1.14 17.26
CA ASP A 30 5.96 -0.10 17.72
C ASP A 30 5.62 -1.02 16.52
N ALA A 31 6.33 -2.12 16.42
CA ALA A 31 6.21 -3.07 15.32
C ALA A 31 5.27 -4.24 15.67
N ARG A 32 4.10 -3.96 16.20
CA ARG A 32 3.10 -4.93 16.63
C ARG A 32 2.42 -5.59 15.42
N ARG A 33 2.52 -6.90 15.32
CA ARG A 33 1.91 -7.68 14.23
C ARG A 33 0.39 -7.70 14.25
N ASP A 34 -0.22 -7.48 15.42
CA ASP A 34 -1.66 -7.38 15.57
C ASP A 34 -2.26 -6.08 15.01
N LEU A 35 -1.41 -5.10 14.64
CA LEU A 35 -1.79 -3.89 13.92
C LEU A 35 -1.73 -4.06 12.38
N ALA A 36 -1.63 -5.26 11.89
CA ALA A 36 -1.73 -5.56 10.46
C ALA A 36 -2.91 -6.48 10.17
N GLY A 37 -3.49 -6.33 8.98
CA GLY A 37 -4.58 -7.15 8.50
C GLY A 37 -4.32 -7.61 7.07
N TYR A 38 -4.69 -8.84 6.77
CA TYR A 38 -4.73 -9.39 5.43
C TYR A 38 -6.07 -10.06 5.21
N ALA A 39 -6.68 -9.79 4.08
CA ALA A 39 -7.87 -10.49 3.63
C ALA A 39 -7.89 -10.56 2.11
N LEU A 40 -8.44 -11.63 1.56
CA LEU A 40 -8.60 -11.83 0.12
C LEU A 40 -9.69 -10.93 -0.46
N ARG A 41 -10.63 -10.48 0.37
CA ARG A 41 -11.73 -9.59 -0.04
C ARG A 41 -11.55 -8.22 0.58
N LEU A 42 -11.72 -7.18 -0.23
CA LEU A 42 -11.62 -5.79 0.23
C LEU A 42 -12.66 -5.47 1.32
N SER A 43 -13.89 -5.99 1.22
CA SER A 43 -14.91 -5.82 2.24
C SER A 43 -14.48 -6.35 3.61
N GLU A 44 -13.80 -7.50 3.65
CA GLU A 44 -13.29 -8.07 4.90
C GLU A 44 -12.22 -7.16 5.55
N CYS A 45 -11.43 -6.45 4.74
CA CYS A 45 -10.50 -5.45 5.25
C CYS A 45 -11.24 -4.31 5.97
N LEU A 46 -12.34 -3.84 5.41
CA LEU A 46 -13.15 -2.75 5.98
C LEU A 46 -13.95 -3.22 7.20
N ASP A 47 -14.67 -4.34 7.07
CA ASP A 47 -15.63 -4.79 8.08
C ASP A 47 -14.94 -5.38 9.33
N ARG A 48 -13.75 -5.95 9.16
CA ARG A 48 -13.07 -6.67 10.24
C ARG A 48 -11.77 -6.02 10.69
N HIS A 49 -10.92 -5.60 9.75
CA HIS A 49 -9.59 -5.12 10.12
C HIS A 49 -9.58 -3.64 10.49
N LEU A 50 -10.27 -2.78 9.75
CA LEU A 50 -10.28 -1.35 10.04
C LEU A 50 -10.87 -1.02 11.42
N PRO A 51 -12.04 -1.53 11.85
CA PRO A 51 -12.55 -1.29 13.19
C PRO A 51 -11.58 -1.72 14.28
N ARG A 52 -10.98 -2.92 14.13
CA ARG A 52 -9.99 -3.42 15.08
C ARG A 52 -8.77 -2.52 15.21
N LEU A 53 -8.28 -1.93 14.10
CA LEU A 53 -7.16 -1.00 14.12
C LEU A 53 -7.55 0.30 14.84
N LEU A 54 -8.73 0.82 14.58
CA LEU A 54 -9.27 2.01 15.22
C LEU A 54 -9.45 1.83 16.73
N ASP A 55 -10.00 0.68 17.15
CA ASP A 55 -10.17 0.32 18.58
C ASP A 55 -8.83 0.22 19.31
N ARG A 56 -7.76 -0.09 18.59
CA ARG A 56 -6.40 -0.14 19.12
C ARG A 56 -5.65 1.18 19.08
N GLY A 57 -6.35 2.26 18.72
CA GLY A 57 -5.80 3.60 18.72
C GLY A 57 -4.89 3.91 17.52
N CYS A 58 -4.97 3.16 16.42
CA CYS A 58 -4.22 3.50 15.21
C CYS A 58 -4.64 4.88 14.70
N THR A 59 -3.65 5.70 14.41
CA THR A 59 -3.81 7.05 13.84
C THR A 59 -3.42 7.11 12.36
N ALA A 60 -2.86 6.03 11.81
CA ALA A 60 -2.52 5.93 10.40
C ALA A 60 -2.69 4.50 9.88
N VAL A 61 -3.09 4.37 8.62
CA VAL A 61 -3.15 3.09 7.90
C VAL A 61 -2.43 3.19 6.55
N ILE A 62 -1.67 2.16 6.24
CA ILE A 62 -1.04 1.99 4.93
C ILE A 62 -1.75 0.83 4.24
N CYS A 63 -2.34 1.12 3.09
CA CYS A 63 -3.06 0.14 2.28
C CYS A 63 -2.15 -0.48 1.23
N SER A 64 -2.40 -1.73 0.87
CA SER A 64 -1.59 -2.45 -0.13
C SER A 64 -1.71 -1.87 -1.55
N HIS A 65 -2.79 -1.15 -1.85
CA HIS A 65 -3.03 -0.47 -3.12
C HIS A 65 -4.08 0.65 -2.95
N ASP A 66 -4.14 1.56 -3.92
CA ASP A 66 -4.99 2.75 -3.87
C ASP A 66 -6.48 2.45 -3.82
N ILE A 67 -6.95 1.38 -4.47
CA ILE A 67 -8.37 1.01 -4.43
C ILE A 67 -8.82 0.68 -3.02
N LEU A 68 -8.02 -0.08 -2.26
CA LEU A 68 -8.32 -0.35 -0.85
C LEU A 68 -8.29 0.95 -0.03
N ALA A 69 -7.28 1.80 -0.24
CA ALA A 69 -7.19 3.08 0.44
C ALA A 69 -8.41 3.97 0.15
N HIS A 70 -8.87 3.99 -1.09
CA HIS A 70 -10.07 4.72 -1.49
C HIS A 70 -11.34 4.19 -0.79
N MET A 71 -11.49 2.87 -0.70
CA MET A 71 -12.59 2.26 0.06
C MET A 71 -12.51 2.60 1.55
N VAL A 72 -11.30 2.67 2.14
CA VAL A 72 -11.10 3.15 3.52
C VAL A 72 -11.58 4.59 3.67
N LEU A 73 -11.24 5.49 2.73
CA LEU A 73 -11.71 6.88 2.77
C LEU A 73 -13.23 6.99 2.73
N ILE A 74 -13.88 6.23 1.84
CA ILE A 74 -15.35 6.19 1.75
C ILE A 74 -15.94 5.72 3.07
N HIS A 75 -15.44 4.61 3.61
CA HIS A 75 -15.93 4.03 4.85
C HIS A 75 -15.71 4.93 6.06
N CYS A 76 -14.58 5.64 6.12
CA CYS A 76 -14.35 6.69 7.11
C CYS A 76 -15.39 7.81 7.02
N GLY A 77 -15.73 8.24 5.80
CA GLY A 77 -16.78 9.23 5.57
C GLY A 77 -18.16 8.76 6.06
N GLU A 78 -18.53 7.50 5.80
CA GLU A 78 -19.78 6.89 6.28
C GLU A 78 -19.86 6.81 7.81
N LEU A 79 -18.72 6.57 8.47
CA LEU A 79 -18.59 6.47 9.93
C LEU A 79 -18.33 7.82 10.62
N GLY A 80 -18.19 8.93 9.87
CA GLY A 80 -17.85 10.24 10.42
C GLY A 80 -16.43 10.33 11.00
N ILE A 81 -15.52 9.49 10.53
CA ILE A 81 -14.10 9.50 10.93
C ILE A 81 -13.37 10.54 10.09
N ALA A 82 -12.87 11.59 10.72
CA ALA A 82 -12.14 12.64 10.03
C ALA A 82 -10.79 12.15 9.50
N VAL A 83 -10.53 12.34 8.21
CA VAL A 83 -9.25 12.09 7.54
C VAL A 83 -8.74 13.42 7.02
N PRO A 84 -7.55 13.87 7.40
CA PRO A 84 -6.49 13.14 8.11
C PRO A 84 -6.52 13.25 9.65
N GLU A 85 -7.36 14.10 10.27
CA GLU A 85 -7.27 14.53 11.65
C GLU A 85 -7.36 13.37 12.66
N ARG A 86 -8.20 12.38 12.41
CA ARG A 86 -8.34 11.17 13.26
C ARG A 86 -7.57 9.99 12.70
N LEU A 87 -7.48 9.86 11.38
CA LEU A 87 -6.84 8.74 10.70
C LEU A 87 -6.16 9.21 9.42
N SER A 88 -4.85 9.11 9.35
CA SER A 88 -4.10 9.27 8.10
C SER A 88 -4.21 8.01 7.25
N VAL A 89 -4.39 8.18 5.93
CA VAL A 89 -4.54 7.06 4.98
C VAL A 89 -3.54 7.20 3.84
N ILE A 90 -2.76 6.15 3.59
CA ILE A 90 -1.80 6.08 2.48
C ILE A 90 -2.13 4.88 1.59
N GLY A 91 -2.16 5.13 0.29
CA GLY A 91 -2.30 4.11 -0.76
C GLY A 91 -0.98 3.66 -1.37
N PHE A 92 -1.07 2.94 -2.48
CA PHE A 92 0.06 2.47 -3.27
C PHE A 92 -0.38 2.36 -4.73
N ASP A 93 0.46 2.80 -5.68
CA ASP A 93 0.39 2.79 -7.16
C ASP A 93 0.17 4.16 -7.83
N ASP A 94 -0.32 5.18 -7.16
CA ASP A 94 -0.68 6.51 -7.67
C ASP A 94 -1.56 6.44 -8.93
N ILE A 95 -2.71 5.76 -8.79
CA ILE A 95 -3.71 5.74 -9.87
C ILE A 95 -4.36 7.13 -10.02
N PRO A 96 -4.86 7.50 -11.21
CA PRO A 96 -5.46 8.84 -11.45
C PRO A 96 -6.56 9.21 -10.45
N LEU A 97 -7.31 8.23 -9.95
CA LEU A 97 -8.39 8.43 -8.98
C LEU A 97 -7.94 9.12 -7.69
N CYS A 98 -6.68 8.92 -7.26
CA CYS A 98 -6.16 9.50 -6.01
C CYS A 98 -6.30 11.01 -5.92
N ARG A 99 -6.33 11.71 -7.06
CA ARG A 99 -6.45 13.17 -7.15
C ARG A 99 -7.89 13.67 -7.01
N TYR A 100 -8.87 12.79 -7.17
CA TYR A 100 -10.29 13.15 -7.26
C TYR A 100 -11.10 12.68 -6.04
N THR A 101 -10.44 12.13 -5.03
CA THR A 101 -11.05 11.78 -3.75
C THR A 101 -11.14 13.01 -2.83
N THR A 102 -11.99 12.95 -1.83
CA THR A 102 -12.08 13.97 -0.77
C THR A 102 -12.00 13.24 0.58
N PRO A 103 -10.87 13.42 1.32
CA PRO A 103 -9.66 14.13 0.93
C PRO A 103 -8.92 13.44 -0.24
N SER A 104 -8.05 14.18 -0.97
CA SER A 104 -7.22 13.62 -2.01
C SER A 104 -6.19 12.64 -1.41
N LEU A 105 -6.00 11.47 -2.07
CA LEU A 105 -5.26 10.35 -1.48
C LEU A 105 -3.75 10.48 -1.66
N SER A 106 -3.03 10.50 -0.56
CA SER A 106 -1.57 10.31 -0.50
C SER A 106 -1.22 8.86 -0.82
N THR A 107 -0.18 8.65 -1.60
CA THR A 107 0.14 7.32 -2.11
C THR A 107 1.62 7.16 -2.46
N ILE A 108 2.07 5.93 -2.61
CA ILE A 108 3.40 5.61 -3.10
C ILE A 108 3.35 5.41 -4.61
N ARG A 109 4.08 6.24 -5.37
CA ARG A 109 4.21 6.13 -6.82
C ARG A 109 5.38 5.26 -7.21
N GLN A 110 5.13 4.32 -8.11
CA GLN A 110 6.18 3.64 -8.88
C GLN A 110 6.20 4.19 -10.31
N ASP A 111 7.39 4.47 -10.84
CA ASP A 111 7.52 4.85 -12.25
C ASP A 111 7.19 3.66 -13.16
N ARG A 112 5.97 3.67 -13.70
CA ARG A 112 5.45 2.59 -14.56
C ARG A 112 6.20 2.51 -15.88
N THR A 113 6.70 3.65 -16.38
CA THR A 113 7.48 3.69 -17.62
C THR A 113 8.82 3.02 -17.41
N GLU A 114 9.49 3.35 -16.32
CA GLU A 114 10.77 2.73 -15.97
C GLU A 114 10.62 1.25 -15.62
N LEU A 115 9.53 0.88 -14.95
CA LEU A 115 9.17 -0.51 -14.70
C LEU A 115 9.01 -1.29 -16.01
N GLY A 116 8.28 -0.73 -16.98
CA GLY A 116 8.09 -1.33 -18.31
C GLY A 116 9.40 -1.51 -19.07
N LYS A 117 10.26 -0.49 -19.10
CA LYS A 117 11.59 -0.55 -19.72
C LYS A 117 12.46 -1.62 -19.06
N SER A 118 12.48 -1.66 -17.73
CA SER A 118 13.25 -2.63 -16.94
C SER A 118 12.78 -4.06 -17.20
N ALA A 119 11.47 -4.28 -17.27
CA ALA A 119 10.89 -5.58 -17.61
C ALA A 119 11.26 -6.03 -19.01
N PHE A 120 11.17 -5.13 -20.01
CA PHE A 120 11.59 -5.41 -21.39
C PHE A 120 13.09 -5.75 -21.46
N TYR A 121 13.93 -4.96 -20.78
CA TYR A 121 15.37 -5.23 -20.73
C TYR A 121 15.67 -6.60 -20.08
N ALA A 122 15.03 -6.93 -18.97
CA ALA A 122 15.18 -8.22 -18.32
C ALA A 122 14.79 -9.38 -19.22
N LEU A 123 13.66 -9.26 -19.93
CA LEU A 123 13.21 -10.27 -20.90
C LEU A 123 14.20 -10.43 -22.06
N SER A 124 14.71 -9.32 -22.60
CA SER A 124 15.69 -9.33 -23.70
C SER A 124 16.97 -10.03 -23.29
N CYS A 125 17.51 -9.75 -22.09
CA CYS A 125 18.67 -10.44 -21.54
C CYS A 125 18.43 -11.95 -21.37
N GLN A 126 17.25 -12.33 -20.88
CA GLN A 126 16.90 -13.73 -20.68
C GLN A 126 16.80 -14.49 -22.02
N LEU A 127 16.21 -13.88 -23.05
CA LEU A 127 16.14 -14.47 -24.39
C LEU A 127 17.53 -14.61 -25.04
N ALA A 128 18.42 -13.64 -24.78
CA ALA A 128 19.81 -13.67 -25.25
C ALA A 128 20.73 -14.53 -24.36
N GLN A 129 20.21 -15.18 -23.33
CA GLN A 129 20.99 -15.94 -22.32
C GLN A 129 22.11 -15.11 -21.68
N THR A 130 21.90 -13.79 -21.54
CA THR A 130 22.86 -12.87 -20.93
C THR A 130 22.54 -12.74 -19.45
N PRO A 131 23.54 -12.80 -18.54
CA PRO A 131 23.31 -12.59 -17.12
C PRO A 131 22.69 -11.22 -16.84
N ILE A 132 21.72 -11.17 -15.93
CA ILE A 132 21.09 -9.93 -15.48
C ILE A 132 21.27 -9.76 -13.98
N SER A 133 21.61 -8.54 -13.57
CA SER A 133 21.64 -8.14 -12.15
C SER A 133 20.24 -7.81 -11.66
N THR A 134 20.04 -7.79 -10.33
CA THR A 134 18.84 -7.27 -9.72
C THR A 134 18.66 -5.79 -10.09
N LEU A 135 17.50 -5.45 -10.63
CA LEU A 135 17.10 -4.07 -10.95
C LEU A 135 16.31 -3.51 -9.76
N LEU A 136 16.75 -2.38 -9.21
CA LEU A 136 16.05 -1.66 -8.16
C LEU A 136 15.40 -0.42 -8.76
N LEU A 137 14.11 -0.28 -8.56
CA LEU A 137 13.35 0.90 -8.95
C LEU A 137 12.98 1.68 -7.69
N HIS A 138 13.15 2.99 -7.76
CA HIS A 138 12.77 3.89 -6.68
C HIS A 138 11.26 4.13 -6.71
N ALA A 139 10.67 4.18 -5.52
CA ALA A 139 9.30 4.63 -5.31
C ALA A 139 9.33 6.01 -4.63
N GLU A 140 8.31 6.82 -4.87
CA GLU A 140 8.17 8.18 -4.39
C GLU A 140 6.89 8.31 -3.56
N LEU A 141 6.96 8.96 -2.39
CA LEU A 141 5.77 9.35 -1.66
C LEU A 141 5.16 10.59 -2.32
N ILE A 142 3.91 10.48 -2.73
CA ILE A 142 3.10 11.58 -3.24
C ILE A 142 2.19 12.04 -2.12
N GLU A 143 2.58 13.10 -1.45
CA GLU A 143 1.78 13.71 -0.40
C GLU A 143 0.58 14.45 -0.97
N ARG A 144 -0.60 14.22 -0.35
CA ARG A 144 -1.87 14.91 -0.59
C ARG A 144 -2.60 15.12 0.75
N ASP A 145 -3.91 15.29 0.70
CA ASP A 145 -4.71 15.73 1.84
C ASP A 145 -5.07 14.61 2.82
N SER A 146 -4.83 13.32 2.49
CA SER A 146 -5.22 12.17 3.33
C SER A 146 -4.22 11.81 4.44
N ILE A 147 -3.13 12.57 4.59
CA ILE A 147 -2.18 12.43 5.69
C ILE A 147 -1.99 13.76 6.40
N GLY A 148 -1.77 13.70 7.69
CA GLY A 148 -1.56 14.88 8.53
C GLY A 148 -0.65 14.59 9.72
N PRO A 149 -0.28 15.63 10.48
CA PRO A 149 0.53 15.46 11.68
C PRO A 149 -0.20 14.60 12.71
N VAL A 150 0.56 13.82 13.47
CA VAL A 150 0.02 13.06 14.60
C VAL A 150 -0.32 14.05 15.70
N SER A 151 -1.60 14.13 16.08
CA SER A 151 -2.11 14.94 17.18
C SER A 151 -2.04 14.18 18.51
#